data_da638d199889a4ec526fc43c70975ab8
#
_entry.id   da638d199889a4ec526fc43c70975ab8
#
_cell.length_a   1.000
_cell.length_b   1.000
_cell.length_c   1.000
_cell.angle_alpha   90.00
_cell.angle_beta   90.00
_cell.angle_gamma   90.00
#
_symmetry.space_group_name_H-M   'P 1'
#
loop_
_entity.id
_entity.type
_entity.pdbx_description
1 polymer ?
#
loop_
_entity_poly.entity_id
_entity_poly.type
_entity_poly.pdbx_seq_one_letter_code
_entity_poly.pdbx_strand_id
1 'polypeptide(L)'
;MPGLISMRDEFAREQPLKGARIAGSLHMTIQTAVLIETLAALGAEVRWASCNIFSTQDHAAAAIADQGIPVFAHKGETLEEYWEYTHKIMEWPDGGTPNMILDDGGDATLLVTLGARAEQDPSVLDNPSSEEEEYLFAAIRKRLAAKPGWYSRIRDNIIGVTEETTTGVNRLYQMRQNGTLPFAAINVNDSVTKSKFDNPVSYTHLTLPTKRIV
;
A
#
# COMPACT_ATOMS: atom_id res chain seq x y z
N MET A 1 20.06 1.45 -6.44
CA MET A 1 19.28 2.61 -5.90
C MET A 1 20.16 3.42 -4.94
N PRO A 2 21.01 4.28 -5.46
CA PRO A 2 22.04 4.96 -4.64
C PRO A 2 21.42 5.83 -3.54
N GLY A 3 20.30 6.51 -3.80
CA GLY A 3 19.67 7.37 -2.81
C GLY A 3 19.19 6.62 -1.56
N LEU A 4 18.53 5.45 -1.72
CA LEU A 4 18.10 4.63 -0.58
C LEU A 4 19.30 4.05 0.20
N ILE A 5 20.36 3.66 -0.51
CA ILE A 5 21.59 3.16 0.15
C ILE A 5 22.25 4.29 0.94
N SER A 6 22.36 5.50 0.36
CA SER A 6 22.89 6.69 1.06
C SER A 6 22.09 7.01 2.32
N MET A 7 20.77 6.98 2.24
CA MET A 7 19.91 7.18 3.42
C MET A 7 20.14 6.10 4.49
N ARG A 8 20.30 4.85 4.08
CA ARG A 8 20.62 3.76 5.01
C ARG A 8 21.97 3.99 5.70
N ASP A 9 23.00 4.34 4.94
CA ASP A 9 24.34 4.58 5.46
C ASP A 9 24.39 5.77 6.44
N GLU A 10 23.60 6.80 6.16
CA GLU A 10 23.53 8.02 6.98
C GLU A 10 22.72 7.82 8.26
N PHE A 11 21.52 7.22 8.17
CA PHE A 11 20.53 7.24 9.26
C PHE A 11 20.29 5.91 9.97
N ALA A 12 20.84 4.77 9.48
CA ALA A 12 20.56 3.47 10.09
C ALA A 12 20.95 3.38 11.58
N ARG A 13 22.00 4.11 12.00
CA ARG A 13 22.46 4.13 13.40
C ARG A 13 21.46 4.85 14.32
N GLU A 14 20.80 5.87 13.81
CA GLU A 14 19.82 6.70 14.55
C GLU A 14 18.46 6.03 14.66
N GLN A 15 18.17 5.09 13.76
CA GLN A 15 16.89 4.40 13.64
C GLN A 15 15.67 5.35 13.71
N PRO A 16 15.58 6.33 12.81
CA PRO A 16 14.55 7.38 12.88
C PRO A 16 13.13 6.85 12.72
N LEU A 17 12.96 5.62 12.19
CA LEU A 17 11.66 4.95 12.05
C LEU A 17 11.38 3.94 13.18
N LYS A 18 12.12 3.98 14.28
CA LYS A 18 11.84 3.11 15.42
C LYS A 18 10.43 3.35 15.96
N GLY A 19 9.64 2.29 16.03
CA GLY A 19 8.22 2.35 16.42
C GLY A 19 7.24 2.60 15.26
N ALA A 20 7.74 2.83 14.04
CA ALA A 20 6.90 2.83 12.85
C ALA A 20 6.52 1.38 12.50
N ARG A 21 5.22 1.12 12.36
CA ARG A 21 4.63 -0.11 11.82
C ARG A 21 4.01 0.19 10.48
N ILE A 22 4.69 -0.17 9.41
CA ILE A 22 4.35 0.21 8.05
C ILE A 22 3.64 -0.94 7.35
N ALA A 23 2.37 -0.72 6.97
CA ALA A 23 1.67 -1.55 6.01
C ALA A 23 1.96 -1.01 4.60
N GLY A 24 2.74 -1.73 3.81
CA GLY A 24 3.09 -1.34 2.44
C GLY A 24 2.26 -2.08 1.42
N SER A 25 1.62 -1.34 0.52
CA SER A 25 0.86 -1.82 -0.64
C SER A 25 1.42 -1.16 -1.89
N LEU A 26 2.50 -1.72 -2.41
CA LEU A 26 3.22 -1.20 -3.58
C LEU A 26 3.82 -2.38 -4.36
N HIS A 27 3.97 -2.24 -5.67
CA HIS A 27 4.54 -3.25 -6.55
C HIS A 27 5.74 -3.96 -5.95
N MET A 28 5.67 -5.28 -5.74
CA MET A 28 6.76 -6.05 -5.13
C MET A 28 7.86 -6.36 -6.15
N THR A 29 8.69 -5.37 -6.43
CA THR A 29 9.81 -5.43 -7.38
C THR A 29 11.16 -5.42 -6.65
N ILE A 30 12.27 -5.60 -7.40
CA ILE A 30 13.63 -5.46 -6.85
C ILE A 30 13.83 -4.07 -6.21
N GLN A 31 13.29 -3.01 -6.83
CA GLN A 31 13.41 -1.65 -6.30
C GLN A 31 12.68 -1.52 -4.96
N THR A 32 11.51 -2.11 -4.87
CA THR A 32 10.73 -2.16 -3.63
C THR A 32 11.41 -3.01 -2.57
N ALA A 33 12.08 -4.10 -2.94
CA ALA A 33 12.89 -4.87 -2.00
C ALA A 33 13.97 -4.00 -1.33
N VAL A 34 14.68 -3.17 -2.09
CA VAL A 34 15.67 -2.23 -1.54
C VAL A 34 15.01 -1.17 -0.63
N LEU A 35 13.80 -0.71 -0.97
CA LEU A 35 13.03 0.18 -0.11
C LEU A 35 12.66 -0.48 1.21
N ILE A 36 12.12 -1.69 1.18
CA ILE A 36 11.75 -2.46 2.38
C ILE A 36 12.96 -2.67 3.29
N GLU A 37 14.09 -3.12 2.73
CA GLU A 37 15.34 -3.25 3.49
C GLU A 37 15.81 -1.94 4.11
N THR A 38 15.62 -0.82 3.40
CA THR A 38 15.98 0.50 3.91
C THR A 38 15.07 0.89 5.07
N LEU A 39 13.76 0.74 4.94
CA LEU A 39 12.80 1.02 6.02
C LEU A 39 13.10 0.19 7.27
N ALA A 40 13.38 -1.10 7.10
CA ALA A 40 13.75 -1.99 8.19
C ALA A 40 15.09 -1.58 8.85
N ALA A 41 16.11 -1.24 8.05
CA ALA A 41 17.39 -0.76 8.58
C ALA A 41 17.25 0.56 9.34
N LEU A 42 16.30 1.41 8.99
CA LEU A 42 15.96 2.64 9.70
C LEU A 42 15.10 2.41 10.96
N GLY A 43 14.74 1.17 11.27
CA GLY A 43 14.07 0.78 12.51
C GLY A 43 12.56 0.51 12.38
N ALA A 44 11.99 0.55 11.19
CA ALA A 44 10.57 0.23 11.00
C ALA A 44 10.29 -1.27 11.06
N GLU A 45 9.14 -1.64 11.61
CA GLU A 45 8.50 -2.93 11.37
C GLU A 45 7.67 -2.83 10.08
N VAL A 46 7.89 -3.72 9.12
CA VAL A 46 7.28 -3.64 7.79
C VAL A 46 6.51 -4.91 7.48
N ARG A 47 5.34 -4.79 6.87
CA ARG A 47 4.58 -5.87 6.26
C ARG A 47 4.16 -5.42 4.87
N TRP A 48 4.30 -6.29 3.86
CA TRP A 48 4.17 -5.88 2.47
C TRP A 48 3.23 -6.76 1.66
N ALA A 49 2.41 -6.12 0.82
CA ALA A 49 1.64 -6.74 -0.25
C ALA A 49 1.88 -6.00 -1.57
N SER A 50 1.58 -6.61 -2.69
CA SER A 50 1.59 -5.90 -3.98
C SER A 50 0.31 -5.08 -4.16
N CYS A 51 0.40 -3.97 -4.86
CA CYS A 51 -0.75 -3.17 -5.29
C CYS A 51 -1.30 -3.60 -6.66
N ASN A 52 -0.80 -4.71 -7.23
CA ASN A 52 -1.25 -5.23 -8.52
C ASN A 52 -0.94 -6.73 -8.65
N ILE A 53 -1.91 -7.50 -9.07
CA ILE A 53 -1.87 -8.97 -9.16
C ILE A 53 -0.82 -9.53 -10.14
N PHE A 54 -0.31 -8.74 -11.08
CA PHE A 54 0.64 -9.18 -12.10
C PHE A 54 2.06 -8.65 -11.94
N SER A 55 2.26 -7.64 -11.08
CA SER A 55 3.52 -6.88 -11.06
C SER A 55 4.60 -7.46 -10.15
N THR A 56 4.26 -8.43 -9.29
CA THR A 56 5.23 -9.03 -8.36
C THR A 56 6.35 -9.74 -9.11
N GLN A 57 7.57 -9.51 -8.65
CA GLN A 57 8.75 -10.27 -9.01
C GLN A 57 9.02 -11.27 -7.87
N ASP A 58 8.66 -12.54 -8.09
CA ASP A 58 8.67 -13.58 -7.04
C ASP A 58 10.03 -13.74 -6.35
N HIS A 59 11.11 -13.59 -7.11
CA HIS A 59 12.47 -13.64 -6.53
C HIS A 59 12.76 -12.47 -5.59
N ALA A 60 12.19 -11.29 -5.84
CA ALA A 60 12.31 -10.14 -4.94
C ALA A 60 11.48 -10.35 -3.67
N ALA A 61 10.26 -10.89 -3.80
CA ALA A 61 9.41 -11.24 -2.67
C ALA A 61 10.08 -12.32 -1.79
N ALA A 62 10.63 -13.36 -2.41
CA ALA A 62 11.36 -14.43 -1.71
C ALA A 62 12.58 -13.91 -0.97
N ALA A 63 13.37 -13.02 -1.57
CA ALA A 63 14.57 -12.46 -0.95
C ALA A 63 14.24 -11.63 0.31
N ILE A 64 13.13 -10.92 0.34
CA ILE A 64 12.69 -10.16 1.51
C ILE A 64 12.09 -11.08 2.57
N ALA A 65 11.32 -12.10 2.16
CA ALA A 65 10.78 -13.11 3.08
C ALA A 65 11.89 -13.91 3.78
N ASP A 66 12.98 -14.24 3.08
CA ASP A 66 14.15 -14.93 3.64
C ASP A 66 14.86 -14.12 4.73
N GLN A 67 14.73 -12.81 4.71
CA GLN A 67 15.21 -11.91 5.78
C GLN A 67 14.27 -11.85 6.99
N GLY A 68 13.16 -12.59 6.98
CA GLY A 68 12.16 -12.60 8.04
C GLY A 68 11.17 -11.42 8.01
N ILE A 69 11.16 -10.65 6.94
CA ILE A 69 10.18 -9.56 6.73
C ILE A 69 8.94 -10.15 6.05
N PRO A 70 7.73 -10.00 6.64
CA PRO A 70 6.51 -10.56 6.09
C PRO A 70 6.14 -9.92 4.74
N VAL A 71 6.13 -10.73 3.68
CA VAL A 71 5.68 -10.35 2.34
C VAL A 71 4.57 -11.29 1.91
N PHE A 72 3.45 -10.71 1.47
CA PHE A 72 2.27 -11.40 0.98
C PHE A 72 2.04 -10.97 -0.46
N ALA A 73 2.79 -11.53 -1.38
CA ALA A 73 2.69 -11.22 -2.80
C ALA A 73 3.31 -12.32 -3.63
N HIS A 74 2.67 -12.70 -4.72
CA HIS A 74 3.24 -13.52 -5.78
C HIS A 74 2.69 -13.08 -7.14
N LYS A 75 3.39 -13.40 -8.20
CA LYS A 75 2.95 -13.03 -9.54
C LYS A 75 1.74 -13.86 -9.97
N GLY A 76 0.66 -13.18 -10.35
CA GLY A 76 -0.57 -13.83 -10.81
C GLY A 76 -1.48 -14.29 -9.67
N GLU A 77 -1.42 -13.63 -8.53
CA GLU A 77 -2.39 -13.81 -7.45
C GLU A 77 -3.81 -13.50 -7.95
N THR A 78 -4.80 -14.18 -7.40
CA THR A 78 -6.20 -13.92 -7.69
C THR A 78 -6.69 -12.66 -6.98
N LEU A 79 -7.84 -12.10 -7.39
CA LEU A 79 -8.45 -10.96 -6.68
C LEU A 79 -8.82 -11.31 -5.23
N GLU A 80 -9.19 -12.55 -4.95
CA GLU A 80 -9.44 -13.00 -3.58
C GLU A 80 -8.16 -12.98 -2.74
N GLU A 81 -7.05 -13.51 -3.27
CA GLU A 81 -5.74 -13.48 -2.61
C GLU A 81 -5.23 -12.06 -2.42
N TYR A 82 -5.41 -11.19 -3.41
CA TYR A 82 -5.04 -9.77 -3.36
C TYR A 82 -5.66 -9.07 -2.14
N TRP A 83 -6.98 -9.19 -1.97
CA TRP A 83 -7.66 -8.57 -0.83
C TRP A 83 -7.37 -9.30 0.49
N GLU A 84 -7.11 -10.60 0.48
CA GLU A 84 -6.64 -11.31 1.67
C GLU A 84 -5.23 -10.82 2.08
N TYR A 85 -4.32 -10.63 1.14
CA TYR A 85 -2.97 -10.15 1.40
C TYR A 85 -2.98 -8.69 1.87
N THR A 86 -3.84 -7.85 1.32
CA THR A 86 -4.05 -6.48 1.80
C THR A 86 -4.59 -6.46 3.25
N HIS A 87 -5.42 -7.44 3.65
CA HIS A 87 -5.77 -7.61 5.06
C HIS A 87 -4.58 -8.07 5.91
N LYS A 88 -3.76 -9.01 5.41
CA LYS A 88 -2.61 -9.55 6.18
C LYS A 88 -1.56 -8.51 6.52
N ILE A 89 -1.35 -7.51 5.67
CA ILE A 89 -0.42 -6.43 6.01
C ILE A 89 -0.92 -5.52 7.14
N MET A 90 -2.21 -5.55 7.44
CA MET A 90 -2.82 -4.79 8.53
C MET A 90 -2.78 -5.53 9.89
N GLU A 91 -2.30 -6.78 9.94
CA GLU A 91 -2.27 -7.61 11.13
C GLU A 91 -0.85 -7.86 11.62
N TRP A 92 -0.57 -7.58 12.89
CA TRP A 92 0.69 -7.92 13.56
C TRP A 92 0.53 -9.15 14.46
N PRO A 93 1.59 -10.00 14.61
CA PRO A 93 1.52 -11.22 15.42
C PRO A 93 1.18 -10.98 16.90
N ASP A 94 1.53 -9.80 17.42
CA ASP A 94 1.22 -9.38 18.78
C ASP A 94 -0.23 -8.85 18.97
N GLY A 95 -1.05 -8.94 17.92
CA GLY A 95 -2.40 -8.37 17.89
C GLY A 95 -2.43 -6.86 17.64
N GLY A 96 -1.28 -6.25 17.40
CA GLY A 96 -1.15 -4.84 17.01
C GLY A 96 -1.64 -4.54 15.60
N THR A 97 -1.55 -3.28 15.23
CA THR A 97 -1.97 -2.74 13.93
C THR A 97 -0.89 -1.82 13.37
N PRO A 98 -0.89 -1.54 12.06
CA PRO A 98 -0.01 -0.50 11.52
C PRO A 98 -0.35 0.86 12.11
N ASN A 99 0.63 1.75 12.09
CA ASN A 99 0.44 3.17 12.36
C ASN A 99 0.77 4.05 11.15
N MET A 100 1.26 3.44 10.07
CA MET A 100 1.54 4.10 8.79
C MET A 100 1.15 3.20 7.63
N ILE A 101 0.66 3.80 6.55
CA ILE A 101 0.42 3.12 5.27
C ILE A 101 1.36 3.74 4.22
N LEU A 102 2.00 2.89 3.42
CA LEU A 102 2.64 3.26 2.17
C LEU A 102 1.82 2.64 1.05
N ASP A 103 1.14 3.44 0.26
CA ASP A 103 0.13 3.02 -0.71
C ASP A 103 0.49 3.44 -2.14
N ASP A 104 0.01 2.65 -3.11
CA ASP A 104 0.13 2.94 -4.53
C ASP A 104 -1.19 2.55 -5.22
N GLY A 105 -2.02 3.55 -5.47
CA GLY A 105 -3.39 3.41 -5.98
C GLY A 105 -4.48 3.58 -4.91
N GLY A 106 -4.09 3.60 -3.63
CA GLY A 106 -4.99 3.89 -2.52
C GLY A 106 -5.85 2.70 -2.06
N ASP A 107 -5.50 1.47 -2.44
CA ASP A 107 -6.35 0.30 -2.12
C ASP A 107 -6.24 -0.13 -0.66
N ALA A 108 -5.06 -0.04 -0.04
CA ALA A 108 -4.90 -0.30 1.38
C ALA A 108 -5.65 0.76 2.22
N THR A 109 -5.60 2.01 1.81
CA THR A 109 -6.36 3.12 2.40
C THR A 109 -7.87 2.93 2.22
N LEU A 110 -8.30 2.54 1.02
CA LEU A 110 -9.70 2.24 0.71
C LEU A 110 -10.22 1.10 1.58
N LEU A 111 -9.48 0.00 1.69
CA LEU A 111 -9.86 -1.15 2.52
C LEU A 111 -10.16 -0.72 3.96
N VAL A 112 -9.26 0.03 4.58
CA VAL A 112 -9.41 0.48 5.98
C VAL A 112 -10.58 1.45 6.14
N THR A 113 -10.69 2.42 5.25
CA THR A 113 -11.71 3.48 5.38
C THR A 113 -13.10 2.99 5.02
N LEU A 114 -13.24 2.18 3.98
CA LEU A 114 -14.52 1.57 3.59
C LEU A 114 -14.96 0.54 4.63
N GLY A 115 -14.03 -0.29 5.12
CA GLY A 115 -14.32 -1.25 6.19
C GLY A 115 -14.82 -0.57 7.47
N ALA A 116 -14.17 0.53 7.88
CA ALA A 116 -14.60 1.29 9.06
C ALA A 116 -15.97 1.96 8.88
N ARG A 117 -16.31 2.37 7.64
CA ARG A 117 -17.67 2.84 7.32
C ARG A 117 -18.69 1.71 7.36
N ALA A 118 -18.34 0.55 6.82
CA ALA A 118 -19.20 -0.62 6.80
C ALA A 118 -19.49 -1.20 8.20
N GLU A 119 -18.62 -0.96 9.19
CA GLU A 119 -18.90 -1.26 10.60
C GLU A 119 -20.06 -0.44 11.16
N GLN A 120 -20.27 0.78 10.64
CA GLN A 120 -21.35 1.65 11.05
C GLN A 120 -22.60 1.49 10.18
N ASP A 121 -22.40 1.33 8.89
CA ASP A 121 -23.44 1.17 7.88
C ASP A 121 -23.05 0.10 6.85
N PRO A 122 -23.45 -1.16 7.06
CA PRO A 122 -23.15 -2.23 6.12
C PRO A 122 -23.69 -2.03 4.71
N SER A 123 -24.69 -1.15 4.51
CA SER A 123 -25.31 -0.91 3.19
C SER A 123 -24.32 -0.28 2.19
N VAL A 124 -23.23 0.30 2.66
CA VAL A 124 -22.17 0.85 1.78
C VAL A 124 -21.51 -0.22 0.91
N LEU A 125 -21.74 -1.49 1.20
CA LEU A 125 -21.22 -2.63 0.45
C LEU A 125 -22.25 -3.29 -0.49
N ASP A 126 -23.47 -2.75 -0.64
CA ASP A 126 -24.56 -3.49 -1.31
C ASP A 126 -24.52 -3.46 -2.83
N ASN A 127 -23.88 -2.46 -3.43
CA ASN A 127 -23.92 -2.25 -4.89
C ASN A 127 -22.48 -2.13 -5.46
N PRO A 128 -21.76 -3.24 -5.63
CA PRO A 128 -20.45 -3.20 -6.30
C PRO A 128 -20.62 -2.79 -7.77
N SER A 129 -19.74 -1.94 -8.26
CA SER A 129 -19.75 -1.42 -9.64
C SER A 129 -18.81 -2.18 -10.58
N SER A 130 -17.98 -3.06 -10.04
CA SER A 130 -16.99 -3.85 -10.77
C SER A 130 -16.74 -5.20 -10.09
N GLU A 131 -16.14 -6.13 -10.83
CA GLU A 131 -15.69 -7.42 -10.29
C GLU A 131 -14.72 -7.22 -9.12
N GLU A 132 -13.80 -6.27 -9.23
CA GLU A 132 -12.84 -5.95 -8.18
C GLU A 132 -13.54 -5.48 -6.88
N GLU A 133 -14.57 -4.64 -7.00
CA GLU A 133 -15.38 -4.24 -5.84
C GLU A 133 -16.20 -5.40 -5.25
N GLU A 134 -16.65 -6.36 -6.06
CA GLU A 134 -17.33 -7.57 -5.54
C GLU A 134 -16.42 -8.35 -4.60
N TYR A 135 -15.17 -8.58 -5.00
CA TYR A 135 -14.16 -9.25 -4.15
C TYR A 135 -13.80 -8.44 -2.91
N LEU A 136 -13.59 -7.13 -3.05
CA LEU A 136 -13.34 -6.24 -1.92
C LEU A 136 -14.49 -6.29 -0.91
N PHE A 137 -15.72 -6.14 -1.37
CA PHE A 137 -16.90 -6.12 -0.49
C PHE A 137 -17.12 -7.47 0.19
N ALA A 138 -16.90 -8.57 -0.53
CA ALA A 138 -16.95 -9.92 0.04
C ALA A 138 -15.88 -10.10 1.14
N ALA A 139 -14.64 -9.66 0.90
CA ALA A 139 -13.55 -9.73 1.85
C ALA A 139 -13.84 -8.87 3.11
N ILE A 140 -14.40 -7.67 2.92
CA ILE A 140 -14.81 -6.80 4.05
C ILE A 140 -15.92 -7.46 4.86
N ARG A 141 -16.99 -7.98 4.23
CA ARG A 141 -18.08 -8.67 4.94
C ARG A 141 -17.58 -9.88 5.74
N LYS A 142 -16.69 -10.66 5.16
CA LYS A 142 -16.05 -11.82 5.83
C LYS A 142 -15.29 -11.36 7.10
N ARG A 143 -14.56 -10.24 7.00
CA ARG A 143 -13.80 -9.69 8.13
C ARG A 143 -14.71 -9.10 9.20
N LEU A 144 -15.75 -8.36 8.83
CA LEU A 144 -16.73 -7.78 9.76
C LEU A 144 -17.39 -8.86 10.62
N ALA A 145 -17.78 -9.99 10.00
CA ALA A 145 -18.36 -11.11 10.71
C ALA A 145 -17.38 -11.77 11.69
N ALA A 146 -16.09 -11.87 11.34
CA ALA A 146 -15.08 -12.54 12.14
C ALA A 146 -14.49 -11.64 13.25
N LYS A 147 -14.34 -10.34 13.00
CA LYS A 147 -13.68 -9.40 13.90
C LYS A 147 -14.38 -8.02 13.90
N PRO A 148 -15.53 -7.88 14.56
CA PRO A 148 -16.21 -6.58 14.68
C PRO A 148 -15.30 -5.51 15.29
N GLY A 149 -15.34 -4.28 14.77
CA GLY A 149 -14.52 -3.16 15.22
C GLY A 149 -13.05 -3.20 14.78
N TRP A 150 -12.68 -4.15 13.92
CA TRP A 150 -11.29 -4.33 13.49
C TRP A 150 -10.80 -3.16 12.60
N TYR A 151 -11.62 -2.70 11.65
CA TYR A 151 -11.25 -1.62 10.75
C TYR A 151 -11.19 -0.27 11.44
N SER A 152 -12.14 0.03 12.31
CA SER A 152 -12.15 1.27 13.09
C SER A 152 -10.91 1.36 13.99
N ARG A 153 -10.52 0.25 14.63
CA ARG A 153 -9.30 0.18 15.43
C ARG A 153 -8.04 0.48 14.61
N ILE A 154 -7.94 -0.04 13.38
CA ILE A 154 -6.81 0.24 12.50
C ILE A 154 -6.83 1.70 12.07
N ARG A 155 -7.97 2.19 11.55
CA ARG A 155 -8.14 3.57 11.13
C ARG A 155 -7.70 4.56 12.20
N ASP A 156 -8.09 4.32 13.42
CA ASP A 156 -7.83 5.23 14.55
C ASP A 156 -6.37 5.19 15.00
N ASN A 157 -5.62 4.12 14.65
CA ASN A 157 -4.19 4.01 14.94
C ASN A 157 -3.29 4.53 13.82
N ILE A 158 -3.80 4.70 12.60
CA ILE A 158 -3.03 5.24 11.47
C ILE A 158 -2.73 6.72 11.71
N ILE A 159 -1.45 7.08 11.72
CA ILE A 159 -0.97 8.46 11.80
C ILE A 159 -1.04 9.13 10.43
N GLY A 160 -0.75 8.38 9.37
CA GLY A 160 -0.77 8.90 8.02
C GLY A 160 -0.50 7.86 6.94
N VAL A 161 -0.72 8.29 5.70
CA VAL A 161 -0.45 7.54 4.47
C VAL A 161 0.47 8.35 3.56
N THR A 162 1.39 7.66 2.89
CA THR A 162 2.11 8.17 1.72
C THR A 162 1.55 7.51 0.48
N GLU A 163 1.23 8.30 -0.56
CA GLU A 163 0.63 7.80 -1.79
C GLU A 163 1.53 8.08 -2.99
N GLU A 164 1.82 7.02 -3.74
CA GLU A 164 2.81 7.01 -4.81
C GLU A 164 2.26 7.37 -6.20
N THR A 165 0.95 7.26 -6.44
CA THR A 165 0.42 7.34 -7.80
C THR A 165 -0.77 8.28 -7.96
N THR A 166 -0.96 8.81 -9.18
CA THR A 166 -1.98 9.80 -9.50
C THR A 166 -3.39 9.33 -9.13
N THR A 167 -3.73 8.07 -9.38
CA THR A 167 -5.07 7.53 -9.06
C THR A 167 -5.34 7.56 -7.57
N GLY A 168 -4.40 7.11 -6.75
CA GLY A 168 -4.53 7.14 -5.29
C GLY A 168 -4.55 8.56 -4.74
N VAL A 169 -3.69 9.44 -5.26
CA VAL A 169 -3.70 10.88 -4.89
C VAL A 169 -5.06 11.52 -5.17
N ASN A 170 -5.66 11.23 -6.33
CA ASN A 170 -7.01 11.74 -6.65
C ASN A 170 -8.08 11.21 -5.69
N ARG A 171 -7.99 9.93 -5.28
CA ARG A 171 -8.88 9.35 -4.25
C ARG A 171 -8.74 10.09 -2.92
N LEU A 172 -7.50 10.36 -2.48
CA LEU A 172 -7.23 11.10 -1.24
C LEU A 172 -7.76 12.54 -1.30
N TYR A 173 -7.62 13.23 -2.43
CA TYR A 173 -8.21 14.55 -2.62
C TYR A 173 -9.74 14.53 -2.54
N GLN A 174 -10.38 13.55 -3.17
CA GLN A 174 -11.83 13.37 -3.08
C GLN A 174 -12.28 13.10 -1.64
N MET A 175 -11.58 12.21 -0.92
CA MET A 175 -11.86 11.93 0.48
C MET A 175 -11.71 13.19 1.36
N ARG A 176 -10.68 14.00 1.11
CA ARG A 176 -10.47 15.28 1.80
C ARG A 176 -11.62 16.26 1.52
N GLN A 177 -12.01 16.42 0.26
CA GLN A 177 -13.11 17.31 -0.13
C GLN A 177 -14.44 16.90 0.51
N ASN A 178 -14.69 15.59 0.61
CA ASN A 178 -15.90 15.04 1.22
C ASN A 178 -15.83 14.96 2.76
N GLY A 179 -14.73 15.38 3.39
CA GLY A 179 -14.55 15.30 4.83
C GLY A 179 -14.44 13.85 5.37
N THR A 180 -14.08 12.89 4.51
CA THR A 180 -14.01 11.45 4.85
C THR A 180 -12.59 10.91 5.00
N LEU A 181 -11.55 11.74 4.79
CA LEU A 181 -10.15 11.36 5.01
C LEU A 181 -9.84 11.39 6.51
N PRO A 182 -9.59 10.24 7.17
CA PRO A 182 -9.52 10.17 8.62
C PRO A 182 -8.14 10.48 9.21
N PHE A 183 -7.09 10.52 8.39
CA PHE A 183 -5.71 10.72 8.82
C PHE A 183 -4.92 11.57 7.83
N ALA A 184 -3.70 11.98 8.21
CA ALA A 184 -2.82 12.75 7.34
C ALA A 184 -2.45 11.97 6.08
N ALA A 185 -2.32 12.68 4.95
CA ALA A 185 -1.89 12.08 3.68
C ALA A 185 -0.80 12.91 3.03
N ILE A 186 0.25 12.25 2.55
CA ILE A 186 1.37 12.85 1.85
C ILE A 186 1.36 12.35 0.41
N ASN A 187 1.24 13.29 -0.53
CA ASN A 187 1.36 13.03 -1.95
C ASN A 187 2.83 13.01 -2.36
N VAL A 188 3.40 11.81 -2.54
CA VAL A 188 4.76 11.64 -3.05
C VAL A 188 4.81 11.51 -4.58
N ASN A 189 3.66 11.29 -5.23
CA ASN A 189 3.56 11.27 -6.70
C ASN A 189 4.05 12.60 -7.34
N ASP A 190 3.78 13.73 -6.68
CA ASP A 190 4.16 15.04 -7.18
C ASP A 190 5.54 15.52 -6.66
N SER A 191 6.30 14.64 -6.00
CA SER A 191 7.67 14.96 -5.59
C SER A 191 8.55 15.32 -6.81
N VAL A 192 9.52 16.20 -6.60
CA VAL A 192 10.43 16.63 -7.66
C VAL A 192 11.16 15.46 -8.32
N THR A 193 11.54 14.47 -7.53
CA THR A 193 12.26 13.29 -8.00
C THR A 193 11.37 12.43 -8.91
N LYS A 194 10.08 12.28 -8.60
CA LYS A 194 9.15 11.54 -9.44
C LYS A 194 8.68 12.35 -10.65
N SER A 195 8.21 13.57 -10.46
CA SER A 195 7.63 14.38 -11.52
C SER A 195 8.62 14.79 -12.61
N LYS A 196 9.91 14.98 -12.26
CA LYS A 196 10.94 15.38 -13.21
C LYS A 196 11.77 14.24 -13.79
N PHE A 197 11.76 13.07 -13.18
CA PHE A 197 12.57 11.93 -13.63
C PHE A 197 11.72 10.75 -14.07
N ASP A 198 10.88 10.21 -13.22
CA ASP A 198 10.07 9.02 -13.52
C ASP A 198 9.01 9.30 -14.59
N ASN A 199 8.20 10.33 -14.40
CA ASN A 199 7.09 10.62 -15.33
C ASN A 199 7.57 10.93 -16.76
N PRO A 200 8.62 11.77 -16.98
CA PRO A 200 9.15 11.99 -18.32
C PRO A 200 9.71 10.74 -18.97
N VAL A 201 10.39 9.87 -18.21
CA VAL A 201 10.95 8.61 -18.74
C VAL A 201 9.83 7.66 -19.14
N SER A 202 8.85 7.44 -18.28
CA SER A 202 7.71 6.56 -18.56
C SER A 202 6.90 7.07 -19.77
N TYR A 203 6.62 8.36 -19.82
CA TYR A 203 5.89 8.97 -20.93
C TYR A 203 6.64 8.82 -22.26
N THR A 204 7.94 9.04 -22.27
CA THR A 204 8.78 8.96 -23.48
C THR A 204 8.85 7.53 -24.00
N HIS A 205 8.97 6.54 -23.14
CA HIS A 205 9.09 5.13 -23.55
C HIS A 205 7.77 4.50 -23.97
N LEU A 206 6.65 4.90 -23.36
CA LEU A 206 5.33 4.33 -23.66
C LEU A 206 4.63 4.98 -24.85
N THR A 207 4.88 6.26 -25.14
CA THR A 207 4.17 6.97 -26.21
C THR A 207 4.86 6.94 -27.59
N LEU A 208 6.19 6.86 -27.64
CA LEU A 208 6.92 6.83 -28.92
C LEU A 208 6.68 5.56 -29.74
N PRO A 209 6.63 4.34 -29.20
CA PRO A 209 6.34 3.14 -29.97
C PRO A 209 4.93 3.11 -30.55
N THR A 210 3.92 3.61 -29.83
CA THR A 210 2.53 3.60 -30.29
C THR A 210 2.25 4.57 -31.43
N LYS A 211 3.02 5.62 -31.60
CA LYS A 211 2.92 6.55 -32.74
C LYS A 211 3.55 6.03 -34.03
N ARG A 212 4.31 4.93 -33.97
CA ARG A 212 4.95 4.30 -35.16
C ARG A 212 4.15 3.15 -35.77
N ILE A 213 3.02 2.78 -35.18
CA ILE A 213 2.20 1.65 -35.61
C ILE A 213 0.91 2.11 -36.32
N VAL A 214 0.73 3.41 -36.53
CA VAL A 214 -0.39 3.97 -37.29
C VAL A 214 0.06 4.48 -38.62
#